data_b50cd80c11600bda4dac57dafd7d4a4d
#
_entry.id   b50cd80c11600bda4dac57dafd7d4a4d
#
_cell.length_a   1.000
_cell.length_b   1.000
_cell.length_c   1.000
_cell.angle_alpha   90.00
_cell.angle_beta   90.00
_cell.angle_gamma   90.00
#
_symmetry.space_group_name_H-M   'P 1'
#
loop_
_entity.id
_entity.type
_entity.pdbx_description
1 polymer ?
#
loop_
_entity_poly.entity_id
_entity_poly.type
_entity_poly.pdbx_seq_one_letter_code
_entity_poly.pdbx_strand_id
1 'polypeptide(L)'
;MITVAEYLDNWEKIRLSATSKLLDGLKHKFMFRNYVILTEKIEQLPYFDNFMSIGLPYVPNHCPKFAEYVSFFAKTSDIPSYVTHLYFDDEFNQPIKGCIPNSVTEVTFGNIFDQPIDGCIPNSVTKLVFGDRFNRHIKGYIPNSVTELVFGWSFDRYIYIDDYIPPSVIKLTLEKWDAYVEYIPTTIFDLSIRGDIFGTIPLSITHLTYDCWLRFTKFTIPRSVTHLVFGPNFNYDVKNWIPDSVTHLTFGERYNQKIKNSIPKSVTHLTFGRYFSRSVNRVPSSVLVIKLSKTYNHPIKDHLASKIIRY
;
A
#
# COMPACT_ATOMS: atom_id res chain seq x y z
N MET A 1 -30.00 20.13 5.13
CA MET A 1 -30.11 18.75 4.64
C MET A 1 -28.97 18.33 3.73
N ILE A 2 -28.58 19.10 2.72
CA ILE A 2 -27.41 18.82 1.88
C ILE A 2 -26.13 18.70 2.73
N THR A 3 -25.95 19.60 3.70
CA THR A 3 -24.80 19.59 4.64
C THR A 3 -24.73 18.29 5.47
N VAL A 4 -25.87 17.71 5.87
CA VAL A 4 -25.91 16.42 6.60
C VAL A 4 -25.51 15.28 5.66
N ALA A 5 -25.95 15.33 4.40
CA ALA A 5 -25.61 14.29 3.42
C ALA A 5 -24.12 14.21 3.09
N GLU A 6 -23.34 15.25 3.34
CA GLU A 6 -21.86 15.22 3.14
C GLU A 6 -21.14 14.25 4.09
N TYR A 7 -21.74 13.97 5.26
CA TYR A 7 -21.21 13.05 6.28
C TYR A 7 -21.74 11.62 6.14
N LEU A 8 -22.69 11.38 5.22
CA LEU A 8 -23.30 10.08 4.98
C LEU A 8 -22.53 9.30 3.90
N ASP A 9 -22.50 7.98 4.03
CA ASP A 9 -22.03 7.12 2.96
C ASP A 9 -23.05 7.04 1.80
N ASN A 10 -22.69 6.36 0.70
CA ASN A 10 -23.54 6.26 -0.48
C ASN A 10 -24.87 5.56 -0.18
N TRP A 11 -24.87 4.51 0.67
CA TRP A 11 -26.05 3.78 1.07
C TRP A 11 -26.97 4.61 1.97
N GLU A 12 -26.39 5.34 2.91
CA GLU A 12 -27.13 6.23 3.81
C GLU A 12 -27.79 7.36 3.03
N LYS A 13 -27.13 7.93 2.01
CA LYS A 13 -27.71 8.93 1.09
C LYS A 13 -28.91 8.37 0.33
N ILE A 14 -28.77 7.14 -0.20
CA ILE A 14 -29.87 6.47 -0.92
C ILE A 14 -31.05 6.18 0.03
N ARG A 15 -30.76 5.66 1.22
CA ARG A 15 -31.80 5.41 2.24
C ARG A 15 -32.51 6.69 2.67
N LEU A 16 -31.74 7.75 2.94
CA LEU A 16 -32.34 9.05 3.29
C LEU A 16 -33.27 9.55 2.18
N SER A 17 -32.83 9.45 0.92
CA SER A 17 -33.67 9.87 -0.22
C SER A 17 -34.93 9.02 -0.38
N ALA A 18 -34.92 7.75 0.00
CA ALA A 18 -36.07 6.87 -0.06
C ALA A 18 -37.20 7.17 0.98
N THR A 19 -36.92 8.02 1.99
CA THR A 19 -37.85 8.32 3.06
C THR A 19 -39.00 9.26 2.65
N SER A 20 -38.86 10.03 1.59
CA SER A 20 -39.95 10.87 1.05
C SER A 20 -39.71 11.26 -0.41
N LYS A 21 -40.79 11.57 -1.16
CA LYS A 21 -40.70 12.08 -2.54
C LYS A 21 -39.85 13.35 -2.67
N LEU A 22 -39.89 14.24 -1.67
CA LEU A 22 -39.08 15.46 -1.64
C LEU A 22 -37.62 15.15 -1.53
N LEU A 23 -37.23 14.21 -0.67
CA LEU A 23 -35.85 13.79 -0.49
C LEU A 23 -35.34 12.96 -1.68
N ASP A 24 -36.22 12.21 -2.33
CA ASP A 24 -35.89 11.49 -3.58
C ASP A 24 -35.43 12.44 -4.68
N GLY A 25 -36.12 13.59 -4.82
CA GLY A 25 -35.72 14.65 -5.75
C GLY A 25 -34.34 15.30 -5.45
N LEU A 26 -33.77 15.10 -4.25
CA LEU A 26 -32.44 15.60 -3.90
C LEU A 26 -31.29 14.68 -4.35
N LYS A 27 -31.56 13.46 -4.82
CA LYS A 27 -30.51 12.54 -5.31
C LYS A 27 -29.59 13.19 -6.33
N HIS A 28 -30.14 14.03 -7.22
CA HIS A 28 -29.37 14.77 -8.22
C HIS A 28 -28.41 15.83 -7.64
N LYS A 29 -28.54 16.14 -6.33
CA LYS A 29 -27.68 17.11 -5.63
C LYS A 29 -26.66 16.44 -4.69
N PHE A 30 -26.76 15.12 -4.48
CA PHE A 30 -25.84 14.39 -3.64
C PHE A 30 -24.61 13.99 -4.44
N MET A 31 -23.42 14.21 -3.89
CA MET A 31 -22.17 13.66 -4.38
C MET A 31 -21.92 12.30 -3.74
N PHE A 32 -21.70 11.26 -4.55
CA PHE A 32 -21.45 9.89 -4.09
C PHE A 32 -19.94 9.63 -4.07
N ARG A 33 -19.33 9.74 -2.89
CA ARG A 33 -17.87 9.72 -2.69
C ARG A 33 -17.29 8.34 -2.51
N ASN A 34 -18.06 7.39 -1.96
CA ASN A 34 -17.56 6.04 -1.73
C ASN A 34 -17.35 5.33 -3.06
N TYR A 35 -16.26 4.55 -3.11
CA TYR A 35 -15.93 3.75 -4.28
C TYR A 35 -17.04 2.75 -4.62
N VAL A 36 -17.42 2.69 -5.87
CA VAL A 36 -18.39 1.72 -6.41
C VAL A 36 -17.86 1.08 -7.69
N ILE A 37 -18.14 -0.20 -7.88
CA ILE A 37 -17.90 -0.87 -9.16
C ILE A 37 -19.07 -0.55 -10.09
N LEU A 38 -18.75 -0.06 -11.29
CA LEU A 38 -19.76 0.27 -12.30
C LEU A 38 -20.53 -0.97 -12.74
N THR A 39 -21.84 -0.82 -12.83
CA THR A 39 -22.76 -1.78 -13.44
C THR A 39 -23.68 -1.03 -14.40
N GLU A 40 -24.30 -1.72 -15.34
CA GLU A 40 -25.30 -1.12 -16.26
C GLU A 40 -26.41 -0.38 -15.50
N LYS A 41 -26.82 -0.89 -14.33
CA LYS A 41 -27.84 -0.23 -13.49
C LYS A 41 -27.35 1.10 -12.92
N ILE A 42 -26.09 1.20 -12.54
CA ILE A 42 -25.50 2.44 -12.01
C ILE A 42 -25.32 3.45 -13.14
N GLU A 43 -24.87 3.03 -14.32
CA GLU A 43 -24.70 3.87 -15.49
C GLU A 43 -26.01 4.50 -15.97
N GLN A 44 -27.14 3.82 -15.78
CA GLN A 44 -28.47 4.30 -16.14
C GLN A 44 -29.10 5.22 -15.10
N LEU A 45 -28.45 5.48 -13.97
CA LEU A 45 -29.00 6.35 -12.93
C LEU A 45 -29.04 7.82 -13.42
N PRO A 46 -30.12 8.54 -13.22
CA PRO A 46 -30.23 9.96 -13.62
C PRO A 46 -29.20 10.89 -12.93
N TYR A 47 -28.57 10.40 -11.87
CA TYR A 47 -27.53 11.12 -11.10
C TYR A 47 -26.16 10.42 -11.20
N PHE A 48 -25.92 9.66 -12.27
CA PHE A 48 -24.67 8.97 -12.51
C PHE A 48 -23.45 9.92 -12.51
N ASP A 49 -23.62 11.13 -13.05
CA ASP A 49 -22.57 12.15 -13.05
C ASP A 49 -22.05 12.55 -11.66
N ASN A 50 -22.81 12.27 -10.60
CA ASN A 50 -22.44 12.64 -9.24
C ASN A 50 -21.56 11.60 -8.53
N PHE A 51 -21.19 10.48 -9.18
CA PHE A 51 -20.24 9.53 -8.62
C PHE A 51 -18.82 10.05 -8.77
N MET A 52 -18.13 10.20 -7.65
CA MET A 52 -16.76 10.73 -7.59
C MET A 52 -15.69 9.63 -7.64
N SER A 53 -16.04 8.39 -7.26
CA SER A 53 -15.11 7.29 -7.15
C SER A 53 -15.72 6.01 -7.73
N ILE A 54 -15.20 5.58 -8.89
CA ILE A 54 -15.75 4.44 -9.63
C ILE A 54 -14.66 3.48 -10.12
N GLY A 55 -15.01 2.19 -10.14
CA GLY A 55 -14.23 1.15 -10.80
C GLY A 55 -14.93 0.71 -12.09
N LEU A 56 -14.18 0.68 -13.18
CA LEU A 56 -14.68 0.34 -14.50
C LEU A 56 -14.27 -1.08 -14.89
N PRO A 57 -15.19 -2.06 -14.83
CA PRO A 57 -14.94 -3.40 -15.36
C PRO A 57 -15.08 -3.48 -16.88
N TYR A 58 -15.67 -2.46 -17.49
CA TYR A 58 -15.82 -2.27 -18.95
C TYR A 58 -15.79 -0.76 -19.26
N VAL A 59 -15.67 -0.41 -20.53
CA VAL A 59 -15.74 0.99 -20.99
C VAL A 59 -17.20 1.44 -21.05
N PRO A 60 -17.65 2.38 -20.21
CA PRO A 60 -19.00 2.88 -20.20
C PRO A 60 -19.25 3.84 -21.38
N ASN A 61 -20.53 4.15 -21.65
CA ASN A 61 -20.90 5.11 -22.70
C ASN A 61 -20.35 6.52 -22.42
N HIS A 62 -20.24 6.91 -21.14
CA HIS A 62 -19.58 8.15 -20.71
C HIS A 62 -19.01 7.98 -19.27
N CYS A 63 -18.01 8.78 -18.94
CA CYS A 63 -17.50 8.88 -17.56
C CYS A 63 -18.37 9.84 -16.75
N PRO A 64 -18.64 9.58 -15.45
CA PRO A 64 -19.32 10.54 -14.59
C PRO A 64 -18.60 11.88 -14.58
N LYS A 65 -19.34 12.97 -14.71
CA LYS A 65 -18.79 14.33 -14.86
C LYS A 65 -17.91 14.76 -13.69
N PHE A 66 -18.24 14.32 -12.47
CA PHE A 66 -17.52 14.70 -11.25
C PHE A 66 -16.60 13.59 -10.72
N ALA A 67 -16.28 12.58 -11.56
CA ALA A 67 -15.38 11.51 -11.15
C ALA A 67 -13.94 12.04 -10.99
N GLU A 68 -13.40 11.88 -9.79
CA GLU A 68 -12.01 12.19 -9.42
C GLU A 68 -11.14 10.94 -9.36
N TYR A 69 -11.73 9.82 -8.96
CA TYR A 69 -11.09 8.51 -8.90
C TYR A 69 -11.77 7.56 -9.88
N VAL A 70 -11.08 7.23 -10.95
CA VAL A 70 -11.56 6.29 -11.97
C VAL A 70 -10.55 5.17 -12.12
N SER A 71 -10.87 3.99 -11.57
CA SER A 71 -10.04 2.81 -11.76
C SER A 71 -10.54 1.96 -12.93
N PHE A 72 -9.60 1.45 -13.73
CA PHE A 72 -9.88 0.62 -14.90
C PHE A 72 -9.05 -0.67 -14.88
N PHE A 73 -9.71 -1.80 -15.09
CA PHE A 73 -9.08 -3.12 -15.17
C PHE A 73 -8.89 -3.51 -16.62
N ALA A 74 -7.69 -3.23 -17.15
CA ALA A 74 -7.38 -3.38 -18.56
C ALA A 74 -6.94 -4.79 -18.94
N LYS A 75 -7.64 -5.43 -19.87
CA LYS A 75 -7.23 -6.68 -20.52
C LYS A 75 -6.54 -6.46 -21.86
N THR A 76 -6.63 -5.26 -22.39
CA THR A 76 -6.02 -4.83 -23.65
C THR A 76 -5.33 -3.49 -23.47
N SER A 77 -4.67 -3.01 -24.51
CA SER A 77 -4.03 -1.69 -24.53
C SER A 77 -4.98 -0.53 -24.86
N ASP A 78 -6.28 -0.79 -25.02
CA ASP A 78 -7.29 0.23 -25.26
C ASP A 78 -7.82 0.81 -23.96
N ILE A 79 -7.24 1.94 -23.53
CA ILE A 79 -7.49 2.56 -22.24
C ILE A 79 -8.19 3.89 -22.39
N PRO A 80 -9.36 4.09 -21.77
CA PRO A 80 -10.08 5.35 -21.84
C PRO A 80 -9.29 6.54 -21.27
N SER A 81 -9.34 7.69 -21.96
CA SER A 81 -8.54 8.87 -21.62
C SER A 81 -8.89 9.55 -20.29
N TYR A 82 -9.95 9.15 -19.64
CA TYR A 82 -10.39 9.67 -18.32
C TYR A 82 -10.00 8.79 -17.13
N VAL A 83 -9.30 7.67 -17.37
CA VAL A 83 -8.83 6.76 -16.30
C VAL A 83 -7.74 7.44 -15.49
N THR A 84 -7.82 7.34 -14.15
CA THR A 84 -6.82 7.89 -13.23
C THR A 84 -5.98 6.80 -12.56
N HIS A 85 -6.54 5.61 -12.36
CA HIS A 85 -5.90 4.45 -11.73
C HIS A 85 -6.03 3.24 -12.63
N LEU A 86 -4.92 2.79 -13.19
CA LEU A 86 -4.89 1.73 -14.19
C LEU A 86 -4.33 0.44 -13.61
N TYR A 87 -5.11 -0.63 -13.73
CA TYR A 87 -4.73 -1.98 -13.34
C TYR A 87 -4.75 -2.88 -14.57
N PHE A 88 -3.60 -3.37 -14.98
CA PHE A 88 -3.54 -4.39 -16.03
C PHE A 88 -3.85 -5.77 -15.44
N ASP A 89 -4.59 -6.56 -16.19
CA ASP A 89 -4.92 -7.95 -15.86
C ASP A 89 -3.64 -8.78 -15.65
N ASP A 90 -3.71 -9.79 -14.79
CA ASP A 90 -2.58 -10.65 -14.46
C ASP A 90 -1.98 -11.37 -15.68
N GLU A 91 -2.78 -11.62 -16.71
CA GLU A 91 -2.36 -12.27 -17.95
C GLU A 91 -2.01 -11.26 -19.07
N PHE A 92 -2.05 -9.96 -18.78
CA PHE A 92 -1.68 -8.95 -19.77
C PHE A 92 -0.15 -8.90 -19.97
N ASN A 93 0.31 -9.15 -21.19
CA ASN A 93 1.72 -9.05 -21.59
C ASN A 93 1.90 -8.54 -23.04
N GLN A 94 1.25 -7.41 -23.35
CA GLN A 94 1.34 -6.77 -24.65
C GLN A 94 2.16 -5.48 -24.57
N PRO A 95 2.73 -5.01 -25.69
CA PRO A 95 3.37 -3.70 -25.75
C PRO A 95 2.41 -2.58 -25.36
N ILE A 96 2.91 -1.59 -24.60
CA ILE A 96 2.10 -0.50 -24.02
C ILE A 96 2.49 0.89 -24.53
N LYS A 97 3.28 0.98 -25.58
CA LYS A 97 3.75 2.27 -26.11
C LYS A 97 2.58 3.15 -26.56
N GLY A 98 2.43 4.32 -25.93
CA GLY A 98 1.35 5.27 -26.21
C GLY A 98 -0.05 4.84 -25.72
N CYS A 99 -0.14 3.76 -24.93
CA CYS A 99 -1.43 3.23 -24.45
C CYS A 99 -1.91 3.88 -23.15
N ILE A 100 -0.98 4.35 -22.29
CA ILE A 100 -1.33 4.91 -20.98
C ILE A 100 -1.65 6.40 -21.13
N PRO A 101 -2.90 6.82 -20.84
CA PRO A 101 -3.29 8.23 -20.95
C PRO A 101 -2.59 9.13 -19.90
N ASN A 102 -2.44 10.43 -20.24
CA ASN A 102 -1.87 11.43 -19.33
C ASN A 102 -2.76 11.77 -18.10
N SER A 103 -3.98 11.24 -18.05
CA SER A 103 -4.85 11.32 -16.86
C SER A 103 -4.45 10.33 -15.78
N VAL A 104 -3.70 9.27 -16.13
CA VAL A 104 -3.34 8.19 -15.20
C VAL A 104 -2.27 8.67 -14.23
N THR A 105 -2.54 8.52 -12.94
CA THR A 105 -1.63 8.85 -11.83
C THR A 105 -1.03 7.61 -11.16
N GLU A 106 -1.73 6.48 -11.23
CA GLU A 106 -1.24 5.20 -10.71
C GLU A 106 -1.37 4.10 -11.76
N VAL A 107 -0.29 3.31 -11.92
CA VAL A 107 -0.26 2.14 -12.81
C VAL A 107 0.16 0.91 -12.03
N THR A 108 -0.63 -0.14 -12.15
CA THR A 108 -0.29 -1.48 -11.64
C THR A 108 -0.30 -2.46 -12.80
N PHE A 109 0.83 -3.07 -13.06
CA PHE A 109 0.95 -4.16 -14.03
C PHE A 109 0.65 -5.51 -13.38
N GLY A 110 -0.01 -6.37 -14.13
CA GLY A 110 -0.32 -7.74 -13.72
C GLY A 110 0.92 -8.64 -13.63
N ASN A 111 0.72 -9.85 -13.12
CA ASN A 111 1.81 -10.74 -12.71
C ASN A 111 2.72 -11.20 -13.84
N ILE A 112 2.21 -11.38 -15.07
CA ILE A 112 3.03 -11.88 -16.18
C ILE A 112 3.60 -10.79 -17.09
N PHE A 113 3.33 -9.50 -16.81
CA PHE A 113 3.84 -8.39 -17.62
C PHE A 113 5.37 -8.35 -17.62
N ASP A 114 5.98 -8.47 -18.80
CA ASP A 114 7.42 -8.40 -19.01
C ASP A 114 7.75 -7.77 -20.39
N GLN A 115 7.20 -6.57 -20.67
CA GLN A 115 7.47 -5.83 -21.89
C GLN A 115 8.38 -4.61 -21.64
N PRO A 116 9.12 -4.13 -22.65
CA PRO A 116 9.85 -2.87 -22.56
C PRO A 116 8.93 -1.70 -22.21
N ILE A 117 9.44 -0.75 -21.41
CA ILE A 117 8.69 0.42 -20.92
C ILE A 117 9.28 1.76 -21.39
N ASP A 118 10.22 1.75 -22.32
CA ASP A 118 10.89 2.97 -22.79
C ASP A 118 9.90 3.95 -23.42
N GLY A 119 9.77 5.14 -22.81
CA GLY A 119 8.80 6.16 -23.24
C GLY A 119 7.33 5.77 -23.14
N CYS A 120 7.03 4.72 -22.33
CA CYS A 120 5.66 4.21 -22.18
C CYS A 120 4.91 4.79 -20.98
N ILE A 121 5.62 5.23 -19.95
CA ILE A 121 5.03 5.72 -18.71
C ILE A 121 4.92 7.25 -18.78
N PRO A 122 3.71 7.84 -18.71
CA PRO A 122 3.56 9.29 -18.77
C PRO A 122 4.01 9.99 -17.49
N ASN A 123 4.37 11.28 -17.61
CA ASN A 123 4.81 12.13 -16.50
C ASN A 123 3.70 12.47 -15.47
N SER A 124 2.49 12.01 -15.68
CA SER A 124 1.40 12.09 -14.70
C SER A 124 1.47 11.01 -13.64
N VAL A 125 2.19 9.90 -13.92
CA VAL A 125 2.25 8.75 -13.02
C VAL A 125 3.13 9.06 -11.80
N THR A 126 2.55 8.92 -10.61
CA THR A 126 3.21 9.10 -9.32
C THR A 126 3.47 7.78 -8.59
N LYS A 127 2.68 6.75 -8.89
CA LYS A 127 2.84 5.40 -8.36
C LYS A 127 2.91 4.38 -9.47
N LEU A 128 3.95 3.53 -9.42
CA LEU A 128 4.21 2.52 -10.43
C LEU A 128 4.48 1.16 -9.76
N VAL A 129 3.65 0.18 -10.09
CA VAL A 129 3.72 -1.17 -9.54
C VAL A 129 3.93 -2.17 -10.66
N PHE A 130 5.01 -2.92 -10.58
CA PHE A 130 5.29 -4.05 -11.48
C PHE A 130 4.93 -5.36 -10.80
N GLY A 131 4.31 -6.27 -11.58
CA GLY A 131 3.99 -7.61 -11.14
C GLY A 131 5.21 -8.54 -11.10
N ASP A 132 4.95 -9.81 -10.80
CA ASP A 132 5.98 -10.79 -10.42
C ASP A 132 7.01 -11.10 -11.50
N ARG A 133 6.63 -11.08 -12.79
CA ARG A 133 7.54 -11.48 -13.88
C ARG A 133 8.34 -10.36 -14.50
N PHE A 134 8.06 -9.10 -14.14
CA PHE A 134 8.75 -7.97 -14.74
C PHE A 134 10.27 -8.02 -14.44
N ASN A 135 11.08 -8.10 -15.50
CA ASN A 135 12.54 -8.11 -15.41
C ASN A 135 13.19 -7.39 -16.60
N ARG A 136 12.74 -6.18 -16.93
CA ARG A 136 13.25 -5.37 -18.03
C ARG A 136 14.12 -4.22 -17.57
N HIS A 137 14.91 -3.66 -18.49
CA HIS A 137 15.66 -2.43 -18.25
C HIS A 137 14.72 -1.27 -17.90
N ILE A 138 15.11 -0.50 -16.87
CA ILE A 138 14.34 0.65 -16.38
C ILE A 138 15.16 1.95 -16.38
N LYS A 139 16.46 1.91 -16.68
CA LYS A 139 17.34 3.08 -16.62
C LYS A 139 16.84 4.19 -17.56
N GLY A 140 16.45 5.32 -16.96
CA GLY A 140 15.92 6.48 -17.69
C GLY A 140 14.50 6.31 -18.23
N TYR A 141 13.80 5.19 -17.90
CA TYR A 141 12.45 4.92 -18.40
C TYR A 141 11.35 5.18 -17.37
N ILE A 142 11.72 5.31 -16.10
CA ILE A 142 10.79 5.71 -15.04
C ILE A 142 10.80 7.24 -14.94
N PRO A 143 9.64 7.92 -15.10
CA PRO A 143 9.58 9.38 -15.02
C PRO A 143 9.91 9.93 -13.63
N ASN A 144 10.43 11.17 -13.58
CA ASN A 144 10.68 11.90 -12.34
C ASN A 144 9.41 12.32 -11.57
N SER A 145 8.24 12.01 -12.07
CA SER A 145 6.97 12.15 -11.35
C SER A 145 6.72 11.01 -10.37
N VAL A 146 7.35 9.85 -10.60
CA VAL A 146 7.15 8.65 -9.77
C VAL A 146 7.79 8.84 -8.40
N THR A 147 6.98 8.72 -7.36
CA THR A 147 7.39 8.82 -5.94
C THR A 147 7.29 7.48 -5.20
N GLU A 148 6.40 6.59 -5.65
CA GLU A 148 6.25 5.24 -5.12
C GLU A 148 6.50 4.20 -6.22
N LEU A 149 7.44 3.27 -5.95
CA LEU A 149 7.84 2.25 -6.91
C LEU A 149 7.83 0.86 -6.25
N VAL A 150 7.18 -0.09 -6.92
CA VAL A 150 7.07 -1.47 -6.45
C VAL A 150 7.56 -2.41 -7.53
N PHE A 151 8.47 -3.30 -7.17
CA PHE A 151 8.90 -4.42 -8.01
C PHE A 151 8.46 -5.75 -7.42
N GLY A 152 7.90 -6.60 -8.28
CA GLY A 152 7.55 -7.97 -7.96
C GLY A 152 8.75 -8.90 -7.89
N TRP A 153 8.48 -10.17 -7.76
CA TRP A 153 9.42 -11.22 -7.42
C TRP A 153 10.60 -11.40 -8.37
N SER A 154 10.37 -11.38 -9.69
CA SER A 154 11.41 -11.72 -10.67
C SER A 154 12.36 -10.56 -11.02
N PHE A 155 12.14 -9.37 -10.47
CA PHE A 155 13.01 -8.24 -10.75
C PHE A 155 14.41 -8.50 -10.18
N ASP A 156 15.32 -8.94 -11.06
CA ASP A 156 16.65 -9.45 -10.73
C ASP A 156 17.77 -8.66 -11.42
N ARG A 157 17.58 -7.39 -11.63
CA ARG A 157 18.63 -6.56 -12.16
C ARG A 157 19.61 -6.19 -11.04
N TYR A 158 20.61 -7.05 -10.80
CA TYR A 158 21.70 -6.90 -9.83
C TYR A 158 22.51 -5.62 -9.96
N ILE A 159 22.13 -4.70 -10.84
CA ILE A 159 23.03 -3.70 -11.32
C ILE A 159 22.52 -2.34 -10.85
N TYR A 160 23.21 -1.78 -9.83
CA TYR A 160 23.24 -0.35 -9.57
C TYR A 160 21.85 0.32 -9.59
N ILE A 161 20.95 -0.13 -8.70
CA ILE A 161 19.61 0.48 -8.48
C ILE A 161 19.74 2.01 -8.38
N ASP A 162 20.86 2.50 -7.87
CA ASP A 162 21.17 3.91 -7.71
C ASP A 162 21.11 4.70 -9.04
N ASP A 163 21.56 4.11 -10.16
CA ASP A 163 21.49 4.74 -11.49
C ASP A 163 20.14 4.51 -12.22
N TYR A 164 19.29 3.63 -11.72
CA TYR A 164 18.09 3.17 -12.41
C TYR A 164 16.78 3.72 -11.81
N ILE A 165 16.80 4.03 -10.51
CA ILE A 165 15.66 4.60 -9.81
C ILE A 165 15.79 6.12 -9.81
N PRO A 166 14.81 6.88 -10.32
CA PRO A 166 14.91 8.33 -10.33
C PRO A 166 14.89 8.90 -8.90
N PRO A 167 15.56 10.05 -8.68
CA PRO A 167 15.68 10.67 -7.36
C PRO A 167 14.34 11.16 -6.76
N SER A 168 13.29 11.17 -7.54
CA SER A 168 11.92 11.45 -7.09
C SER A 168 11.31 10.33 -6.25
N VAL A 169 11.80 9.09 -6.41
CA VAL A 169 11.28 7.94 -5.66
C VAL A 169 11.72 8.05 -4.21
N ILE A 170 10.74 8.08 -3.33
CA ILE A 170 10.91 8.18 -1.88
C ILE A 170 10.43 6.92 -1.15
N LYS A 171 9.60 6.11 -1.82
CA LYS A 171 9.10 4.84 -1.31
C LYS A 171 9.38 3.71 -2.30
N LEU A 172 10.06 2.66 -1.82
CA LEU A 172 10.45 1.51 -2.62
C LEU A 172 9.98 0.20 -1.97
N THR A 173 9.35 -0.65 -2.76
CA THR A 173 9.02 -2.02 -2.36
C THR A 173 9.72 -3.02 -3.28
N LEU A 174 10.40 -3.98 -2.67
CA LEU A 174 11.07 -5.10 -3.33
C LEU A 174 10.46 -6.41 -2.81
N GLU A 175 9.67 -7.08 -3.65
CA GLU A 175 9.05 -8.36 -3.31
C GLU A 175 9.95 -9.56 -3.66
N LYS A 176 11.26 -9.40 -3.49
CA LYS A 176 12.27 -10.36 -3.89
C LYS A 176 12.88 -11.07 -2.69
N TRP A 177 13.28 -12.35 -2.89
CA TRP A 177 13.92 -13.20 -1.87
C TRP A 177 15.33 -12.73 -1.47
N ASP A 178 16.06 -12.06 -2.39
CA ASP A 178 17.45 -11.66 -2.21
C ASP A 178 17.62 -10.19 -2.61
N ALA A 179 17.51 -9.26 -1.65
CA ALA A 179 17.64 -7.84 -1.92
C ALA A 179 19.04 -7.32 -1.57
N TYR A 180 19.75 -6.80 -2.58
CA TYR A 180 21.01 -6.09 -2.40
C TYR A 180 20.75 -4.61 -2.10
N VAL A 181 20.68 -4.28 -0.82
CA VAL A 181 20.20 -2.98 -0.34
C VAL A 181 21.26 -1.88 -0.33
N GLU A 182 22.50 -2.19 -0.54
CA GLU A 182 23.61 -1.22 -0.57
C GLU A 182 23.55 -0.25 -1.76
N TYR A 183 22.79 -0.62 -2.80
CA TYR A 183 22.59 0.19 -4.01
C TYR A 183 21.23 0.94 -4.01
N ILE A 184 20.52 0.97 -2.89
CA ILE A 184 19.27 1.72 -2.77
C ILE A 184 19.61 3.22 -2.68
N PRO A 185 18.99 4.09 -3.52
CA PRO A 185 19.23 5.52 -3.49
C PRO A 185 18.95 6.15 -2.13
N THR A 186 19.77 7.13 -1.76
CA THR A 186 19.60 7.85 -0.48
C THR A 186 18.38 8.77 -0.43
N THR A 187 17.68 8.94 -1.54
CA THR A 187 16.39 9.64 -1.61
C THR A 187 15.24 8.82 -0.99
N ILE A 188 15.42 7.50 -0.91
CA ILE A 188 14.40 6.59 -0.36
C ILE A 188 14.47 6.64 1.16
N PHE A 189 13.33 6.87 1.80
CA PHE A 189 13.17 6.83 3.26
C PHE A 189 12.16 5.77 3.74
N ASP A 190 11.28 5.27 2.86
CA ASP A 190 10.33 4.19 3.14
C ASP A 190 10.68 2.98 2.29
N LEU A 191 11.15 1.92 2.94
CA LEU A 191 11.62 0.70 2.30
C LEU A 191 10.84 -0.52 2.78
N SER A 192 10.26 -1.25 1.84
CA SER A 192 9.61 -2.53 2.09
C SER A 192 10.34 -3.66 1.37
N ILE A 193 10.74 -4.70 2.10
CA ILE A 193 11.46 -5.84 1.54
C ILE A 193 10.82 -7.15 2.02
N ARG A 194 10.66 -8.08 1.08
CA ARG A 194 10.28 -9.45 1.38
C ARG A 194 11.42 -10.39 0.98
N GLY A 195 12.00 -11.08 1.98
CA GLY A 195 13.08 -12.05 1.76
C GLY A 195 14.39 -11.69 2.47
N ASP A 196 15.51 -12.25 1.99
CA ASP A 196 16.82 -11.99 2.59
C ASP A 196 17.38 -10.62 2.17
N ILE A 197 18.11 -9.98 3.08
CA ILE A 197 18.74 -8.69 2.86
C ILE A 197 20.25 -8.89 2.80
N PHE A 198 20.87 -8.46 1.71
CA PHE A 198 22.31 -8.44 1.52
C PHE A 198 22.83 -7.00 1.47
N GLY A 199 23.95 -6.76 2.14
CA GLY A 199 24.55 -5.44 2.25
C GLY A 199 24.03 -4.64 3.45
N THR A 200 24.28 -3.34 3.44
CA THR A 200 23.94 -2.41 4.51
C THR A 200 22.76 -1.52 4.09
N ILE A 201 21.67 -1.56 4.84
CA ILE A 201 20.54 -0.66 4.59
C ILE A 201 20.99 0.79 4.77
N PRO A 202 20.70 1.69 3.80
CA PRO A 202 21.08 3.10 3.87
C PRO A 202 20.53 3.82 5.10
N LEU A 203 21.30 4.78 5.62
CA LEU A 203 20.90 5.64 6.75
C LEU A 203 19.78 6.63 6.41
N SER A 204 19.38 6.76 5.15
CA SER A 204 18.20 7.51 4.73
C SER A 204 16.90 6.84 5.16
N ILE A 205 16.91 5.51 5.36
CA ILE A 205 15.69 4.75 5.68
C ILE A 205 15.24 5.05 7.11
N THR A 206 14.03 5.59 7.22
CA THR A 206 13.34 5.89 8.50
C THR A 206 12.15 4.99 8.74
N HIS A 207 11.55 4.46 7.66
CA HIS A 207 10.45 3.51 7.68
C HIS A 207 10.91 2.21 7.01
N LEU A 208 10.90 1.11 7.77
CA LEU A 208 11.32 -0.19 7.28
C LEU A 208 10.22 -1.23 7.49
N THR A 209 9.76 -1.83 6.40
CA THR A 209 8.92 -3.04 6.44
C THR A 209 9.75 -4.23 6.00
N TYR A 210 9.81 -5.26 6.84
CA TYR A 210 10.56 -6.47 6.55
C TYR A 210 9.70 -7.72 6.74
N ASP A 211 9.60 -8.56 5.73
CA ASP A 211 8.91 -9.84 5.78
C ASP A 211 9.80 -10.99 5.29
N CYS A 212 9.75 -12.13 5.93
CA CYS A 212 10.44 -13.33 5.49
C CYS A 212 9.67 -14.61 5.88
N TRP A 213 9.76 -15.64 5.01
CA TRP A 213 9.00 -16.88 5.16
C TRP A 213 9.85 -18.09 5.54
N LEU A 214 10.98 -18.29 4.85
CA LEU A 214 11.69 -19.57 4.82
C LEU A 214 13.07 -19.53 5.44
N ARG A 215 13.74 -18.41 5.36
CA ARG A 215 15.07 -18.19 5.92
C ARG A 215 15.07 -16.85 6.62
N PHE A 216 15.82 -16.77 7.67
CA PHE A 216 16.02 -15.57 8.42
C PHE A 216 17.50 -15.37 8.67
N THR A 217 18.09 -14.44 7.99
CA THR A 217 19.42 -13.90 8.28
C THR A 217 19.27 -12.58 8.99
N LYS A 218 19.84 -12.48 10.19
CA LYS A 218 19.88 -11.19 10.89
C LYS A 218 20.78 -10.23 10.12
N PHE A 219 20.22 -9.10 9.73
CA PHE A 219 20.95 -7.95 9.22
C PHE A 219 20.97 -6.81 10.24
N THR A 220 21.74 -5.77 9.99
CA THR A 220 21.73 -4.60 10.86
C THR A 220 20.61 -3.65 10.47
N ILE A 221 19.65 -3.43 11.36
CA ILE A 221 18.64 -2.38 11.20
C ILE A 221 19.30 -1.04 11.53
N PRO A 222 19.29 -0.04 10.62
CA PRO A 222 19.91 1.24 10.86
C PRO A 222 19.31 2.01 12.03
N ARG A 223 20.15 2.81 12.71
CA ARG A 223 19.67 3.70 13.78
C ARG A 223 18.85 4.90 13.29
N SER A 224 18.69 5.07 12.00
CA SER A 224 17.76 6.02 11.38
C SER A 224 16.32 5.53 11.41
N VAL A 225 16.09 4.21 11.53
CA VAL A 225 14.75 3.62 11.50
C VAL A 225 13.99 3.97 12.76
N THR A 226 12.87 4.66 12.60
CA THR A 226 11.92 5.06 13.65
C THR A 226 10.61 4.26 13.60
N HIS A 227 10.23 3.82 12.41
CA HIS A 227 9.05 2.99 12.16
C HIS A 227 9.48 1.64 11.60
N LEU A 228 9.23 0.58 12.37
CA LEU A 228 9.60 -0.78 11.99
C LEU A 228 8.36 -1.67 11.95
N VAL A 229 8.15 -2.28 10.79
CA VAL A 229 7.06 -3.24 10.57
C VAL A 229 7.67 -4.59 10.21
N PHE A 230 7.38 -5.60 11.00
CA PHE A 230 7.59 -6.99 10.60
C PHE A 230 6.33 -7.48 9.88
N GLY A 231 6.50 -7.98 8.67
CA GLY A 231 5.42 -8.37 7.78
C GLY A 231 4.61 -9.59 8.26
N PRO A 232 3.56 -9.97 7.52
CA PRO A 232 2.58 -10.95 7.99
C PRO A 232 3.17 -12.33 8.28
N ASN A 233 4.27 -12.70 7.65
CA ASN A 233 4.85 -14.04 7.77
C ASN A 233 6.01 -14.11 8.77
N PHE A 234 6.52 -12.98 9.19
CA PHE A 234 7.65 -12.91 10.12
C PHE A 234 7.27 -13.48 11.49
N ASN A 235 8.00 -14.50 11.94
CA ASN A 235 7.80 -15.13 13.26
C ASN A 235 9.12 -15.59 13.91
N TYR A 236 10.12 -14.70 13.99
CA TYR A 236 11.43 -14.99 14.58
C TYR A 236 11.70 -14.16 15.82
N ASP A 237 12.65 -14.63 16.65
CA ASP A 237 13.06 -13.90 17.85
C ASP A 237 13.82 -12.63 17.47
N VAL A 238 13.33 -11.50 17.97
CA VAL A 238 13.90 -10.16 17.71
C VAL A 238 14.75 -9.63 18.85
N LYS A 239 15.11 -10.47 19.81
CA LYS A 239 15.91 -10.07 20.97
C LYS A 239 17.24 -9.44 20.54
N ASN A 240 17.54 -8.25 21.06
CA ASN A 240 18.73 -7.44 20.76
C ASN A 240 18.91 -7.09 19.27
N TRP A 241 17.83 -7.08 18.50
CA TRP A 241 17.89 -6.78 17.09
C TRP A 241 17.27 -5.42 16.70
N ILE A 242 16.24 -5.01 17.45
CA ILE A 242 15.56 -3.75 17.19
C ILE A 242 16.37 -2.60 17.81
N PRO A 243 16.78 -1.57 17.03
CA PRO A 243 17.56 -0.46 17.57
C PRO A 243 16.73 0.49 18.46
N ASP A 244 17.43 1.20 19.35
CA ASP A 244 16.82 2.17 20.28
C ASP A 244 16.28 3.46 19.60
N SER A 245 16.36 3.56 18.28
CA SER A 245 15.73 4.61 17.49
C SER A 245 14.26 4.34 17.20
N VAL A 246 13.81 3.07 17.27
CA VAL A 246 12.45 2.66 16.91
C VAL A 246 11.45 3.14 17.95
N THR A 247 10.48 3.94 17.51
CA THR A 247 9.37 4.46 18.32
C THR A 247 8.04 3.79 18.00
N HIS A 248 7.86 3.35 16.75
CA HIS A 248 6.67 2.65 16.26
C HIS A 248 7.07 1.25 15.79
N LEU A 249 6.53 0.24 16.46
CA LEU A 249 6.84 -1.16 16.21
C LEU A 249 5.56 -1.95 15.91
N THR A 250 5.52 -2.57 14.75
CA THR A 250 4.40 -3.43 14.34
C THR A 250 4.90 -4.84 14.05
N PHE A 251 4.28 -5.81 14.64
CA PHE A 251 4.43 -7.23 14.32
C PHE A 251 3.24 -7.71 13.49
N GLY A 252 3.53 -8.40 12.41
CA GLY A 252 2.55 -8.94 11.49
C GLY A 252 1.74 -10.11 12.06
N GLU A 253 0.88 -10.68 11.21
CA GLU A 253 -0.16 -11.61 11.63
C GLU A 253 0.36 -12.85 12.36
N ARG A 254 1.44 -13.46 11.85
CA ARG A 254 1.96 -14.74 12.35
C ARG A 254 2.92 -14.62 13.53
N TYR A 255 3.31 -13.39 13.91
CA TYR A 255 4.28 -13.22 14.99
C TYR A 255 3.71 -13.71 16.31
N ASN A 256 4.39 -14.68 16.93
CA ASN A 256 3.99 -15.27 18.20
C ASN A 256 5.20 -15.67 19.07
N GLN A 257 6.28 -14.86 19.07
CA GLN A 257 7.47 -15.09 19.90
C GLN A 257 7.36 -14.42 21.27
N LYS A 258 8.21 -14.83 22.21
CA LYS A 258 8.31 -14.19 23.52
C LYS A 258 8.93 -12.80 23.36
N ILE A 259 8.31 -11.78 23.96
CA ILE A 259 8.75 -10.37 23.87
C ILE A 259 9.56 -9.88 25.06
N LYS A 260 9.90 -10.77 26.02
CA LYS A 260 10.68 -10.37 27.19
C LYS A 260 12.06 -9.86 26.78
N ASN A 261 12.36 -8.60 27.11
CA ASN A 261 13.61 -7.90 26.77
C ASN A 261 13.87 -7.81 25.25
N SER A 262 12.81 -7.87 24.42
CA SER A 262 12.92 -7.79 22.97
C SER A 262 12.44 -6.45 22.43
N ILE A 263 11.69 -5.69 23.24
CA ILE A 263 11.15 -4.38 22.84
C ILE A 263 12.03 -3.28 23.46
N PRO A 264 12.62 -2.39 22.67
CA PRO A 264 13.41 -1.26 23.18
C PRO A 264 12.59 -0.29 24.02
N LYS A 265 13.27 0.44 24.90
CA LYS A 265 12.63 1.48 25.74
C LYS A 265 12.24 2.73 24.96
N SER A 266 12.67 2.88 23.74
CA SER A 266 12.26 3.94 22.81
C SER A 266 10.86 3.75 22.25
N VAL A 267 10.34 2.50 22.24
CA VAL A 267 9.04 2.19 21.64
C VAL A 267 7.90 2.79 22.45
N THR A 268 7.08 3.58 21.77
CA THR A 268 5.87 4.22 22.31
C THR A 268 4.58 3.63 21.74
N HIS A 269 4.61 3.15 20.49
CA HIS A 269 3.47 2.53 19.82
C HIS A 269 3.81 1.11 19.40
N LEU A 270 3.02 0.15 19.89
CA LEU A 270 3.27 -1.26 19.69
C LEU A 270 2.01 -1.95 19.15
N THR A 271 2.12 -2.59 18.00
CA THR A 271 1.02 -3.33 17.37
C THR A 271 1.40 -4.80 17.22
N PHE A 272 0.50 -5.70 17.58
CA PHE A 272 0.64 -7.14 17.36
C PHE A 272 -0.44 -7.63 16.40
N GLY A 273 -0.07 -8.53 15.51
CA GLY A 273 -0.98 -9.14 14.56
C GLY A 273 -1.97 -10.13 15.22
N ARG A 274 -2.86 -10.65 14.39
CA ARG A 274 -4.05 -11.41 14.78
C ARG A 274 -3.73 -12.67 15.62
N TYR A 275 -2.65 -13.36 15.31
CA TYR A 275 -2.33 -14.65 15.96
C TYR A 275 -1.40 -14.52 17.18
N PHE A 276 -1.09 -13.30 17.60
CA PHE A 276 -0.28 -13.10 18.79
C PHE A 276 -1.03 -13.54 20.05
N SER A 277 -0.45 -14.52 20.79
CA SER A 277 -1.03 -15.11 21.99
C SER A 277 -0.05 -15.14 23.17
N ARG A 278 1.04 -14.36 23.14
CA ARG A 278 1.99 -14.26 24.23
C ARG A 278 1.66 -13.10 25.16
N SER A 279 2.11 -13.17 26.42
CA SER A 279 1.85 -12.12 27.41
C SER A 279 2.52 -10.79 27.02
N VAL A 280 1.74 -9.70 27.03
CA VAL A 280 2.22 -8.32 26.88
C VAL A 280 2.66 -7.67 28.19
N ASN A 281 2.55 -8.38 29.33
CA ASN A 281 2.79 -7.82 30.66
C ASN A 281 4.25 -7.44 30.94
N ARG A 282 5.15 -7.62 29.98
CA ARG A 282 6.58 -7.29 30.06
C ARG A 282 7.05 -6.29 29.02
N VAL A 283 6.10 -5.56 28.41
CA VAL A 283 6.45 -4.42 27.56
C VAL A 283 7.06 -3.29 28.39
N PRO A 284 7.96 -2.48 27.82
CA PRO A 284 8.52 -1.33 28.52
C PRO A 284 7.45 -0.33 28.96
N SER A 285 7.72 0.40 30.06
CA SER A 285 6.81 1.45 30.56
C SER A 285 6.64 2.62 29.58
N SER A 286 7.60 2.83 28.69
CA SER A 286 7.57 3.82 27.61
C SER A 286 6.43 3.61 26.62
N VAL A 287 5.92 2.38 26.47
CA VAL A 287 4.83 2.09 25.55
C VAL A 287 3.55 2.78 26.03
N LEU A 288 3.00 3.66 25.18
CA LEU A 288 1.79 4.44 25.42
C LEU A 288 0.56 3.76 24.85
N VAL A 289 0.71 3.13 23.67
CA VAL A 289 -0.37 2.47 22.92
C VAL A 289 0.03 1.04 22.56
N ILE A 290 -0.85 0.09 22.86
CA ILE A 290 -0.70 -1.32 22.48
C ILE A 290 -1.94 -1.72 21.68
N LYS A 291 -1.78 -2.01 20.38
CA LYS A 291 -2.86 -2.55 19.55
C LYS A 291 -2.84 -4.06 19.57
N LEU A 292 -3.96 -4.67 19.92
CA LEU A 292 -4.15 -6.12 19.99
C LEU A 292 -5.43 -6.53 19.25
N SER A 293 -5.40 -7.71 18.66
CA SER A 293 -6.62 -8.30 18.08
C SER A 293 -7.72 -8.48 19.13
N LYS A 294 -8.98 -8.37 18.71
CA LYS A 294 -10.14 -8.74 19.57
C LYS A 294 -10.05 -10.18 20.09
N THR A 295 -9.38 -11.06 19.37
CA THR A 295 -9.20 -12.48 19.75
C THR A 295 -8.12 -12.71 20.80
N TYR A 296 -7.33 -11.69 21.15
CA TYR A 296 -6.30 -11.83 22.19
C TYR A 296 -6.94 -12.00 23.58
N ASN A 297 -6.67 -13.13 24.23
CA ASN A 297 -7.31 -13.55 25.49
C ASN A 297 -6.34 -13.71 26.69
N HIS A 298 -5.07 -13.37 26.51
CA HIS A 298 -4.11 -13.46 27.62
C HIS A 298 -4.38 -12.41 28.70
N PRO A 299 -4.25 -12.72 30.00
CA PRO A 299 -4.44 -11.75 31.07
C PRO A 299 -3.54 -10.52 30.92
N ILE A 300 -4.12 -9.34 31.07
CA ILE A 300 -3.46 -8.05 30.98
C ILE A 300 -3.45 -7.42 32.37
N LYS A 301 -2.27 -6.96 32.81
CA LYS A 301 -2.13 -6.26 34.08
C LYS A 301 -2.84 -4.90 34.06
N ASP A 302 -3.40 -4.48 35.20
CA ASP A 302 -4.22 -3.24 35.30
C ASP A 302 -3.51 -1.99 34.77
N HIS A 303 -2.22 -1.83 35.04
CA HIS A 303 -1.44 -0.67 34.59
C HIS A 303 -1.26 -0.59 33.06
N LEU A 304 -1.59 -1.65 32.31
CA LEU A 304 -1.57 -1.68 30.86
C LEU A 304 -2.97 -1.51 30.25
N ALA A 305 -4.04 -1.72 31.03
CA ALA A 305 -5.40 -1.75 30.52
C ALA A 305 -5.79 -0.47 29.75
N SER A 306 -5.40 0.69 30.27
CA SER A 306 -5.66 1.99 29.64
C SER A 306 -4.87 2.24 28.34
N LYS A 307 -3.84 1.44 28.08
CA LYS A 307 -2.99 1.55 26.86
C LYS A 307 -3.46 0.64 25.73
N ILE A 308 -4.43 -0.23 25.96
CA ILE A 308 -4.85 -1.26 25.02
C ILE A 308 -5.94 -0.72 24.09
N ILE A 309 -5.71 -0.88 22.79
CA ILE A 309 -6.71 -0.68 21.73
C ILE A 309 -6.98 -2.04 21.08
N ARG A 310 -8.25 -2.41 20.98
CA ARG A 310 -8.70 -3.64 20.31
C ARG A 310 -9.17 -3.35 18.89
N TYR A 311 -8.71 -4.16 17.93
CA TYR A 311 -9.12 -4.01 16.51
C TYR A 311 -9.65 -5.34 15.93
#